data_94eebe4ffbba111d3ef75c9161493bd3
#
_entry.id   94eebe4ffbba111d3ef75c9161493bd3
#
_cell.length_a   1.000
_cell.length_b   1.000
_cell.length_c   1.000
_cell.angle_alpha   90.00
_cell.angle_beta   90.00
_cell.angle_gamma   90.00
#
_symmetry.space_group_name_H-M   'P 1'
#
loop_
_entity.id
_entity.type
_entity.pdbx_description
1 polymer ?
#
loop_
_entity_poly.entity_id
_entity_poly.type
_entity_poly.pdbx_seq_one_letter_code
_entity_poly.pdbx_strand_id
1 'polypeptide(L)'
;MEENKKSPKVLWQHCLAWAKEKDAAFIKRCQDHGLVDITAELNELALLPFQDQQESDSIFATLNLPLSGVSHLLGSTAYLPEEMDVWAENAQNWLISCDITKATVMLIADGFQGEGPAWGLLKGAEKLGATVVVNHDEPWEILNDYGVNACALSAELIEKWIAGQYSIGKCQSIFCLTSDISDEKRQRWQEQLGLPIYLQLGLKGVQASVIAWECAKRDGYHWGINYFWPEMVEANSRKLISRYDNGQIVLTALKRSSTSIIRLITPWQGYFMDSECQCHYNSPKFKRIK
;
A
#
# COMPACT_ATOMS: atom_id res chain seq x y z
N MET A 1 -10.62 16.56 -16.43
CA MET A 1 -11.83 15.77 -16.18
C MET A 1 -11.74 15.30 -14.73
N GLU A 2 -12.49 15.90 -13.84
CA GLU A 2 -12.66 15.40 -12.49
C GLU A 2 -13.49 14.11 -12.59
N GLU A 3 -12.81 12.98 -12.61
CA GLU A 3 -13.47 11.70 -12.41
C GLU A 3 -14.12 11.71 -11.03
N ASN A 4 -15.40 11.46 -11.00
CA ASN A 4 -16.32 11.41 -9.88
C ASN A 4 -15.77 10.43 -8.80
N LYS A 5 -14.83 10.89 -7.95
CA LYS A 5 -14.30 10.08 -6.85
C LYS A 5 -15.47 9.76 -5.93
N LYS A 6 -15.94 8.52 -5.96
CA LYS A 6 -17.00 8.06 -5.07
C LYS A 6 -16.54 8.29 -3.62
N SER A 7 -17.42 8.81 -2.79
CA SER A 7 -17.09 9.00 -1.37
C SER A 7 -16.80 7.66 -0.68
N PRO A 8 -16.00 7.61 0.39
CA PRO A 8 -15.74 6.39 1.16
C PRO A 8 -17.03 5.66 1.58
N LYS A 9 -18.10 6.40 1.89
CA LYS A 9 -19.42 5.82 2.19
C LYS A 9 -19.98 5.02 1.01
N VAL A 10 -19.92 5.56 -0.20
CA VAL A 10 -20.43 4.89 -1.40
C VAL A 10 -19.58 3.65 -1.73
N LEU A 11 -18.24 3.76 -1.59
CA LEU A 11 -17.36 2.61 -1.78
C LEU A 11 -17.64 1.52 -0.76
N TRP A 12 -17.85 1.88 0.51
CA TRP A 12 -18.24 0.94 1.56
C TRP A 12 -19.54 0.21 1.25
N GLN A 13 -20.56 0.94 0.80
CA GLN A 13 -21.84 0.33 0.42
C GLN A 13 -21.66 -0.75 -0.66
N HIS A 14 -20.85 -0.48 -1.68
CA HIS A 14 -20.54 -1.45 -2.73
C HIS A 14 -19.73 -2.63 -2.20
N CYS A 15 -18.70 -2.38 -1.39
CA CYS A 15 -17.87 -3.41 -0.76
C CYS A 15 -18.72 -4.36 0.09
N LEU A 16 -19.58 -3.81 0.94
CA LEU A 16 -20.45 -4.60 1.82
C LEU A 16 -21.48 -5.40 1.04
N ALA A 17 -22.10 -4.81 0.02
CA ALA A 17 -23.07 -5.51 -0.84
C ALA A 17 -22.39 -6.71 -1.52
N TRP A 18 -21.22 -6.52 -2.06
CA TRP A 18 -20.43 -7.59 -2.67
C TRP A 18 -20.06 -8.68 -1.64
N ALA A 19 -19.57 -8.29 -0.45
CA ALA A 19 -19.19 -9.24 0.59
C ALA A 19 -20.38 -10.09 1.07
N LYS A 20 -21.54 -9.48 1.23
CA LYS A 20 -22.78 -10.19 1.60
C LYS A 20 -23.26 -11.20 0.55
N GLU A 21 -22.97 -10.95 -0.71
CA GLU A 21 -23.41 -11.81 -1.81
C GLU A 21 -22.38 -12.89 -2.15
N LYS A 22 -21.08 -12.57 -2.10
CA LYS A 22 -20.02 -13.38 -2.73
C LYS A 22 -18.99 -13.94 -1.74
N ASP A 23 -18.83 -13.35 -0.55
CA ASP A 23 -17.80 -13.77 0.40
C ASP A 23 -18.38 -14.66 1.50
N ALA A 24 -18.29 -15.97 1.28
CA ALA A 24 -18.77 -16.96 2.25
C ALA A 24 -18.04 -16.88 3.60
N ALA A 25 -16.75 -16.52 3.61
CA ALA A 25 -15.97 -16.39 4.85
C ALA A 25 -16.44 -15.18 5.67
N PHE A 26 -16.71 -14.04 5.00
CA PHE A 26 -17.30 -12.87 5.65
C PHE A 26 -18.69 -13.18 6.22
N ILE A 27 -19.55 -13.83 5.43
CA ILE A 27 -20.90 -14.20 5.86
C ILE A 27 -20.82 -15.11 7.10
N LYS A 28 -19.96 -16.13 7.07
CA LYS A 28 -19.76 -17.04 8.19
C LYS A 28 -19.28 -16.30 9.44
N ARG A 29 -18.27 -15.42 9.32
CA ARG A 29 -17.79 -14.62 10.47
C ARG A 29 -18.90 -13.81 11.10
N CYS A 30 -19.76 -13.18 10.29
CA CYS A 30 -20.90 -12.40 10.79
C CYS A 30 -21.89 -13.31 11.53
N GLN A 31 -22.23 -14.48 10.99
CA GLN A 31 -23.12 -15.45 11.60
C GLN A 31 -22.58 -15.98 12.93
N ASP A 32 -21.30 -16.32 12.99
CA ASP A 32 -20.62 -16.80 14.19
C ASP A 32 -20.62 -15.74 15.33
N HIS A 33 -20.78 -14.46 14.98
CA HIS A 33 -20.92 -13.36 15.95
C HIS A 33 -22.39 -12.89 16.13
N GLY A 34 -23.36 -13.65 15.61
CA GLY A 34 -24.79 -13.34 15.77
C GLY A 34 -25.27 -12.10 15.01
N LEU A 35 -24.51 -11.65 14.01
CA LEU A 35 -24.85 -10.47 13.19
C LEU A 35 -25.68 -10.93 11.97
N VAL A 36 -26.97 -10.63 12.01
CA VAL A 36 -27.92 -10.98 10.95
C VAL A 36 -28.17 -9.79 10.02
N ASP A 37 -28.36 -8.61 10.59
CA ASP A 37 -28.62 -7.36 9.87
C ASP A 37 -27.40 -6.44 9.95
N ILE A 38 -26.64 -6.41 8.86
CA ILE A 38 -25.47 -5.55 8.73
C ILE A 38 -25.88 -4.34 7.89
N THR A 39 -25.79 -3.15 8.45
CA THR A 39 -26.11 -1.92 7.73
C THR A 39 -24.90 -1.42 6.94
N ALA A 40 -25.18 -0.58 5.95
CA ALA A 40 -24.14 0.00 5.09
C ALA A 40 -23.61 1.35 5.61
N GLU A 41 -23.81 1.64 6.91
CA GLU A 41 -23.26 2.85 7.51
C GLU A 41 -21.82 2.63 7.99
N LEU A 42 -20.93 3.56 7.61
CA LEU A 42 -19.50 3.47 7.94
C LEU A 42 -19.22 3.51 9.45
N ASN A 43 -20.05 4.20 10.21
CA ASN A 43 -19.95 4.26 11.68
C ASN A 43 -20.30 2.94 12.37
N GLU A 44 -21.00 2.04 11.68
CA GLU A 44 -21.33 0.71 12.19
C GLU A 44 -20.32 -0.38 11.77
N LEU A 45 -19.35 -0.01 10.95
CA LEU A 45 -18.24 -0.90 10.55
C LEU A 45 -17.55 -1.51 11.78
N ALA A 46 -17.44 -0.75 12.86
CA ALA A 46 -16.87 -1.17 14.12
C ALA A 46 -17.61 -2.34 14.81
N LEU A 47 -18.85 -2.60 14.46
CA LEU A 47 -19.64 -3.73 14.98
C LEU A 47 -19.30 -5.05 14.30
N LEU A 48 -18.66 -5.00 13.12
CA LEU A 48 -18.30 -6.20 12.37
C LEU A 48 -17.14 -6.95 13.03
N PRO A 49 -17.09 -8.28 12.87
CA PRO A 49 -16.00 -9.08 13.40
C PRO A 49 -14.68 -8.77 12.70
N PHE A 50 -13.57 -8.94 13.42
CA PHE A 50 -12.24 -8.80 12.85
C PHE A 50 -11.94 -9.94 11.89
N GLN A 51 -11.08 -9.63 10.90
CA GLN A 51 -10.45 -10.57 10.00
C GLN A 51 -8.99 -10.74 10.38
N ASP A 52 -8.52 -11.98 10.53
CA ASP A 52 -7.12 -12.28 10.75
C ASP A 52 -6.37 -12.43 9.42
N GLN A 53 -5.07 -12.18 9.42
CA GLN A 53 -4.22 -12.24 8.22
C GLN A 53 -4.25 -13.62 7.54
N GLN A 54 -4.28 -14.69 8.32
CA GLN A 54 -4.35 -16.06 7.80
C GLN A 54 -5.63 -16.35 7.00
N GLU A 55 -6.72 -15.68 7.34
CA GLU A 55 -7.97 -15.77 6.56
C GLU A 55 -7.83 -15.12 5.18
N SER A 56 -7.09 -14.01 5.07
CA SER A 56 -6.90 -13.33 3.79
C SER A 56 -6.08 -14.18 2.81
N ASP A 57 -5.13 -14.96 3.30
CA ASP A 57 -4.30 -15.86 2.48
C ASP A 57 -5.10 -17.06 1.95
N SER A 58 -6.16 -17.48 2.64
CA SER A 58 -7.01 -18.63 2.28
C SER A 58 -8.23 -18.28 1.41
N ILE A 59 -8.69 -17.03 1.44
CA ILE A 59 -9.92 -16.58 0.75
C ILE A 59 -9.80 -16.80 -0.76
N PHE A 60 -8.60 -16.70 -1.31
CA PHE A 60 -8.38 -16.81 -2.75
C PHE A 60 -8.74 -18.18 -3.33
N ALA A 61 -8.55 -19.26 -2.59
CA ALA A 61 -8.90 -20.61 -3.02
C ALA A 61 -10.43 -20.85 -3.09
N THR A 62 -11.23 -19.95 -2.51
CA THR A 62 -12.69 -20.09 -2.40
C THR A 62 -13.49 -19.15 -3.31
N LEU A 63 -12.84 -18.18 -3.96
CA LEU A 63 -13.53 -17.25 -4.87
C LEU A 63 -13.68 -17.87 -6.26
N ASN A 64 -14.91 -18.26 -6.60
CA ASN A 64 -15.32 -18.65 -7.96
C ASN A 64 -15.43 -17.42 -8.88
N LEU A 65 -14.40 -16.58 -8.95
CA LEU A 65 -14.35 -15.52 -9.94
C LEU A 65 -13.95 -16.11 -11.29
N PRO A 66 -14.73 -15.86 -12.36
CA PRO A 66 -14.28 -16.23 -13.70
C PRO A 66 -13.00 -15.43 -14.02
N LEU A 67 -11.93 -16.12 -14.37
CA LEU A 67 -10.64 -15.49 -14.72
C LEU A 67 -10.77 -14.45 -15.84
N SER A 68 -11.82 -14.53 -16.65
CA SER A 68 -12.11 -13.55 -17.71
C SER A 68 -12.37 -12.12 -17.21
N GLY A 69 -12.69 -11.94 -15.91
CA GLY A 69 -12.85 -10.61 -15.30
C GLY A 69 -11.61 -10.14 -14.55
N VAL A 70 -10.61 -10.99 -14.38
CA VAL A 70 -9.38 -10.69 -13.64
C VAL A 70 -8.38 -9.99 -14.55
N SER A 71 -7.89 -8.83 -14.14
CA SER A 71 -6.85 -8.08 -14.85
C SER A 71 -5.47 -8.69 -14.65
N HIS A 72 -5.14 -9.02 -13.40
CA HIS A 72 -3.86 -9.59 -13.02
C HIS A 72 -4.06 -10.70 -11.99
N LEU A 73 -3.31 -11.78 -12.16
CA LEU A 73 -3.14 -12.83 -11.15
C LEU A 73 -1.68 -12.77 -10.68
N LEU A 74 -1.47 -12.19 -9.51
CA LEU A 74 -0.15 -11.97 -8.94
C LEU A 74 0.08 -12.95 -7.77
N GLY A 75 0.81 -14.02 -8.04
CA GLY A 75 0.89 -15.14 -7.10
C GLY A 75 -0.47 -15.80 -6.91
N SER A 76 -0.99 -15.81 -5.70
CA SER A 76 -2.33 -16.31 -5.37
C SER A 76 -3.40 -15.21 -5.29
N THR A 77 -3.05 -13.96 -5.56
CA THR A 77 -3.97 -12.81 -5.41
C THR A 77 -4.47 -12.34 -6.78
N ALA A 78 -5.80 -12.30 -6.96
CA ALA A 78 -6.42 -11.71 -8.15
C ALA A 78 -6.63 -10.21 -7.95
N TYR A 79 -6.48 -9.49 -9.05
CA TYR A 79 -6.77 -8.07 -9.13
C TYR A 79 -7.69 -7.79 -10.30
N LEU A 80 -8.79 -7.09 -10.04
CA LEU A 80 -9.64 -6.53 -11.06
C LEU A 80 -9.03 -5.25 -11.63
N PRO A 81 -9.44 -4.79 -12.83
CA PRO A 81 -8.92 -3.56 -13.42
C PRO A 81 -8.97 -2.36 -12.47
N GLU A 82 -10.11 -2.15 -11.81
CA GLU A 82 -10.33 -1.06 -10.87
C GLU A 82 -9.47 -1.14 -9.60
N GLU A 83 -9.02 -2.32 -9.21
CA GLU A 83 -8.11 -2.52 -8.07
C GLU A 83 -6.68 -2.18 -8.47
N MET A 84 -6.28 -2.51 -9.70
CA MET A 84 -5.00 -2.06 -10.26
C MET A 84 -4.97 -0.55 -10.44
N ASP A 85 -6.10 0.09 -10.78
CA ASP A 85 -6.21 1.54 -10.87
C ASP A 85 -6.02 2.22 -9.50
N VAL A 86 -6.56 1.62 -8.41
CA VAL A 86 -6.33 2.09 -7.03
C VAL A 86 -4.84 2.03 -6.70
N TRP A 87 -4.21 0.91 -7.03
CA TRP A 87 -2.79 0.72 -6.77
C TRP A 87 -1.94 1.74 -7.54
N ALA A 88 -2.26 1.92 -8.83
CA ALA A 88 -1.61 2.92 -9.66
C ALA A 88 -1.81 4.36 -9.14
N GLU A 89 -3.02 4.71 -8.67
CA GLU A 89 -3.31 6.04 -8.13
C GLU A 89 -2.53 6.30 -6.82
N ASN A 90 -2.52 5.36 -5.90
CA ASN A 90 -1.76 5.49 -4.65
C ASN A 90 -0.25 5.62 -4.92
N ALA A 91 0.28 4.80 -5.84
CA ALA A 91 1.69 4.89 -6.24
C ALA A 91 2.01 6.22 -6.94
N GLN A 92 1.14 6.72 -7.82
CA GLN A 92 1.28 8.04 -8.43
C GLN A 92 1.31 9.14 -7.36
N ASN A 93 0.43 9.09 -6.37
CA ASN A 93 0.39 10.04 -5.26
C ASN A 93 1.67 9.96 -4.41
N TRP A 94 2.20 8.76 -4.16
CA TRP A 94 3.50 8.59 -3.51
C TRP A 94 4.59 9.31 -4.27
N LEU A 95 4.71 9.03 -5.57
CA LEU A 95 5.72 9.63 -6.44
C LEU A 95 5.63 11.16 -6.46
N ILE A 96 4.41 11.72 -6.64
CA ILE A 96 4.17 13.18 -6.62
C ILE A 96 4.57 13.78 -5.27
N SER A 97 4.23 13.13 -4.16
CA SER A 97 4.55 13.62 -2.81
C SER A 97 6.05 13.58 -2.47
N CYS A 98 6.85 12.92 -3.33
CA CYS A 98 8.31 12.86 -3.28
C CYS A 98 8.97 13.63 -4.45
N ASP A 99 8.27 14.61 -5.02
CA ASP A 99 8.75 15.50 -6.08
C ASP A 99 9.11 14.80 -7.40
N ILE A 100 8.61 13.58 -7.62
CA ILE A 100 8.74 12.86 -8.90
C ILE A 100 7.79 13.45 -9.92
N THR A 101 8.29 13.64 -11.13
CA THR A 101 7.56 14.28 -12.23
C THR A 101 7.67 13.47 -13.53
N LYS A 102 6.99 13.91 -14.57
CA LYS A 102 7.12 13.33 -15.92
C LYS A 102 8.53 13.44 -16.52
N ALA A 103 9.40 14.29 -15.98
CA ALA A 103 10.80 14.39 -16.40
C ALA A 103 11.70 13.35 -15.72
N THR A 104 11.17 12.54 -14.81
CA THR A 104 11.90 11.52 -14.08
C THR A 104 12.15 10.29 -14.97
N VAL A 105 13.37 9.77 -14.90
CA VAL A 105 13.72 8.43 -15.40
C VAL A 105 13.88 7.54 -14.17
N MET A 106 12.93 6.65 -13.95
CA MET A 106 12.87 5.77 -12.80
C MET A 106 13.33 4.36 -13.16
N LEU A 107 14.31 3.86 -12.45
CA LEU A 107 14.69 2.45 -12.49
C LEU A 107 13.87 1.65 -11.46
N ILE A 108 13.21 0.59 -11.91
CA ILE A 108 12.58 -0.41 -11.04
C ILE A 108 13.33 -1.72 -11.24
N ALA A 109 14.17 -2.10 -10.28
CA ALA A 109 15.13 -3.17 -10.48
C ALA A 109 14.61 -4.55 -10.07
N ASP A 110 13.66 -4.62 -9.14
CA ASP A 110 13.12 -5.89 -8.64
C ASP A 110 11.68 -5.72 -8.11
N GLY A 111 11.19 -6.74 -7.37
CA GLY A 111 9.88 -6.66 -6.71
C GLY A 111 8.68 -7.01 -7.60
N PHE A 112 8.89 -7.67 -8.74
CA PHE A 112 7.82 -8.09 -9.65
C PHE A 112 7.34 -9.52 -9.42
N GLN A 113 7.99 -10.30 -8.57
CA GLN A 113 7.63 -11.70 -8.36
C GLN A 113 6.33 -11.85 -7.57
N GLY A 114 5.39 -12.61 -8.12
CA GLY A 114 4.07 -12.80 -7.52
C GLY A 114 3.36 -11.47 -7.31
N GLU A 115 2.77 -11.28 -6.13
CA GLU A 115 2.22 -10.00 -5.67
C GLU A 115 3.35 -9.06 -5.18
N GLY A 116 4.30 -8.78 -6.06
CA GLY A 116 5.43 -7.94 -5.72
C GLY A 116 5.06 -6.44 -5.67
N PRO A 117 5.72 -5.66 -4.80
CA PRO A 117 5.41 -4.23 -4.60
C PRO A 117 5.70 -3.36 -5.83
N ALA A 118 6.54 -3.80 -6.74
CA ALA A 118 6.94 -3.05 -7.93
C ALA A 118 5.80 -2.84 -8.95
N TRP A 119 4.81 -3.74 -8.99
CA TRP A 119 3.68 -3.61 -9.92
C TRP A 119 2.92 -2.31 -9.76
N GLY A 120 2.62 -1.92 -8.51
CA GLY A 120 1.95 -0.66 -8.24
C GLY A 120 2.79 0.54 -8.64
N LEU A 121 4.08 0.51 -8.32
CA LEU A 121 4.99 1.62 -8.62
C LEU A 121 5.20 1.80 -10.13
N LEU A 122 5.33 0.70 -10.89
CA LEU A 122 5.36 0.73 -12.34
C LEU A 122 4.12 1.43 -12.89
N LYS A 123 2.93 0.99 -12.49
CA LYS A 123 1.66 1.58 -12.95
C LYS A 123 1.49 3.04 -12.52
N GLY A 124 1.95 3.40 -11.33
CA GLY A 124 1.93 4.78 -10.85
C GLY A 124 2.87 5.69 -11.63
N ALA A 125 4.07 5.22 -11.95
CA ALA A 125 5.05 5.96 -12.75
C ALA A 125 4.58 6.14 -14.20
N GLU A 126 4.02 5.09 -14.83
CA GLU A 126 3.38 5.17 -16.13
C GLU A 126 2.24 6.21 -16.15
N LYS A 127 1.36 6.18 -15.13
CA LYS A 127 0.25 7.12 -15.00
C LYS A 127 0.72 8.56 -14.79
N LEU A 128 1.86 8.75 -14.14
CA LEU A 128 2.51 10.06 -13.97
C LEU A 128 3.14 10.56 -15.27
N GLY A 129 3.45 9.67 -16.20
CA GLY A 129 4.16 9.97 -17.45
C GLY A 129 5.69 10.00 -17.29
N ALA A 130 6.23 9.42 -16.22
CA ALA A 130 7.66 9.23 -16.03
C ALA A 130 8.18 8.12 -16.96
N THR A 131 9.45 8.22 -17.36
CA THR A 131 10.11 7.12 -18.06
C THR A 131 10.47 6.02 -17.07
N VAL A 132 10.09 4.78 -17.37
CA VAL A 132 10.42 3.63 -16.52
C VAL A 132 11.43 2.74 -17.23
N VAL A 133 12.50 2.41 -16.51
CA VAL A 133 13.48 1.39 -16.89
C VAL A 133 13.28 0.20 -15.97
N VAL A 134 12.96 -0.96 -16.53
CA VAL A 134 12.83 -2.22 -15.76
C VAL A 134 14.05 -3.07 -16.02
N ASN A 135 14.77 -3.43 -14.97
CA ASN A 135 15.95 -4.28 -15.08
C ASN A 135 16.08 -5.15 -13.82
N HIS A 136 16.26 -6.45 -14.03
CA HIS A 136 16.33 -7.45 -12.97
C HIS A 136 17.76 -7.90 -12.63
N ASP A 137 18.74 -7.58 -13.50
CA ASP A 137 20.12 -7.99 -13.32
C ASP A 137 20.95 -6.84 -12.73
N GLU A 138 22.11 -6.57 -13.18
CA GLU A 138 23.05 -5.57 -12.65
C GLU A 138 22.54 -4.11 -12.79
N PRO A 139 21.67 -3.60 -11.89
CA PRO A 139 20.97 -2.33 -12.10
C PRO A 139 21.91 -1.11 -12.06
N TRP A 140 23.08 -1.23 -11.45
CA TRP A 140 24.08 -0.16 -11.31
C TRP A 140 24.74 0.21 -12.62
N GLU A 141 24.88 -0.73 -13.56
CA GLU A 141 25.51 -0.49 -14.84
C GLU A 141 24.71 0.47 -15.72
N ILE A 142 23.39 0.43 -15.58
CA ILE A 142 22.49 1.22 -16.43
C ILE A 142 22.14 2.59 -15.86
N LEU A 143 22.51 2.91 -14.62
CA LEU A 143 22.16 4.18 -13.97
C LEU A 143 22.63 5.39 -14.78
N ASN A 144 23.84 5.35 -15.31
CA ASN A 144 24.43 6.44 -16.09
C ASN A 144 23.94 6.42 -17.53
N ASP A 145 23.82 5.24 -18.13
CA ASP A 145 23.51 5.08 -19.56
C ASP A 145 22.12 5.63 -19.90
N TYR A 146 21.15 5.44 -19.01
CA TYR A 146 19.78 5.94 -19.19
C TYR A 146 19.50 7.24 -18.44
N GLY A 147 20.48 7.80 -17.72
CA GLY A 147 20.29 9.03 -16.97
C GLY A 147 19.26 8.89 -15.83
N VAL A 148 19.22 7.72 -15.20
CA VAL A 148 18.31 7.40 -14.09
C VAL A 148 18.50 8.39 -12.95
N ASN A 149 17.40 8.99 -12.50
CA ASN A 149 17.43 9.96 -11.39
C ASN A 149 16.54 9.56 -10.20
N ALA A 150 15.80 8.45 -10.30
CA ALA A 150 15.11 7.82 -9.18
C ALA A 150 15.19 6.29 -9.30
N CYS A 151 15.32 5.59 -8.18
CA CYS A 151 15.38 4.13 -8.15
C CYS A 151 14.32 3.55 -7.23
N ALA A 152 13.71 2.44 -7.63
CA ALA A 152 12.86 1.61 -6.80
C ALA A 152 13.56 0.26 -6.58
N LEU A 153 13.91 -0.05 -5.34
CA LEU A 153 14.78 -1.15 -4.97
C LEU A 153 14.24 -1.89 -3.73
N SER A 154 14.42 -3.19 -3.68
CA SER A 154 14.28 -3.94 -2.43
C SER A 154 15.38 -3.58 -1.43
N ALA A 155 15.16 -3.94 -0.16
CA ALA A 155 16.18 -3.82 0.87
C ALA A 155 17.46 -4.56 0.51
N GLU A 156 17.34 -5.74 -0.12
CA GLU A 156 18.46 -6.55 -0.54
C GLU A 156 19.33 -5.83 -1.60
N LEU A 157 18.70 -5.21 -2.59
CA LEU A 157 19.42 -4.46 -3.63
C LEU A 157 20.07 -3.19 -3.07
N ILE A 158 19.42 -2.50 -2.12
CA ILE A 158 20.02 -1.36 -1.44
C ILE A 158 21.30 -1.79 -0.69
N GLU A 159 21.26 -2.90 0.02
CA GLU A 159 22.44 -3.44 0.73
C GLU A 159 23.53 -3.89 -0.23
N LYS A 160 23.19 -4.52 -1.35
CA LYS A 160 24.15 -4.87 -2.41
C LYS A 160 24.80 -3.62 -3.01
N TRP A 161 24.02 -2.55 -3.23
CA TRP A 161 24.55 -1.29 -3.73
C TRP A 161 25.60 -0.71 -2.80
N ILE A 162 25.28 -0.65 -1.51
CA ILE A 162 26.19 -0.16 -0.48
C ILE A 162 27.48 -1.02 -0.40
N ALA A 163 27.31 -2.35 -0.33
CA ALA A 163 28.44 -3.28 -0.21
C ALA A 163 29.37 -3.24 -1.43
N GLY A 164 28.82 -3.08 -2.62
CA GLY A 164 29.58 -2.98 -3.86
C GLY A 164 30.19 -1.61 -4.13
N GLN A 165 29.84 -0.59 -3.32
CA GLN A 165 30.29 0.80 -3.51
C GLN A 165 30.05 1.32 -4.94
N TYR A 166 28.95 0.87 -5.58
CA TYR A 166 28.64 1.28 -6.93
C TYR A 166 28.28 2.76 -7.01
N SER A 167 28.58 3.38 -8.15
CA SER A 167 28.26 4.79 -8.39
C SER A 167 26.75 5.05 -8.28
N ILE A 168 26.39 6.14 -7.64
CA ILE A 168 24.99 6.61 -7.61
C ILE A 168 24.56 7.27 -8.92
N GLY A 169 25.50 7.58 -9.82
CA GLY A 169 25.22 8.27 -11.07
C GLY A 169 24.48 9.58 -10.87
N LYS A 170 23.33 9.73 -11.53
CA LYS A 170 22.42 10.88 -11.38
C LYS A 170 21.26 10.61 -10.41
N CYS A 171 21.24 9.46 -9.74
CA CYS A 171 20.17 9.10 -8.82
C CYS A 171 20.06 10.14 -7.69
N GLN A 172 18.86 10.58 -7.40
CA GLN A 172 18.56 11.60 -6.40
C GLN A 172 17.68 11.05 -5.26
N SER A 173 17.04 9.91 -5.48
CA SER A 173 16.13 9.32 -4.50
C SER A 173 15.96 7.82 -4.71
N ILE A 174 15.67 7.12 -3.61
CA ILE A 174 15.39 5.69 -3.60
C ILE A 174 14.00 5.46 -2.98
N PHE A 175 13.17 4.70 -3.67
CA PHE A 175 11.88 4.19 -3.22
C PHE A 175 12.08 2.76 -2.75
N CYS A 176 12.04 2.53 -1.42
CA CYS A 176 12.23 1.19 -0.88
C CYS A 176 10.96 0.35 -1.07
N LEU A 177 11.09 -0.71 -1.84
CA LEU A 177 9.98 -1.64 -2.13
C LEU A 177 9.68 -2.55 -0.95
N THR A 178 10.65 -2.79 -0.07
CA THR A 178 10.47 -3.62 1.12
C THR A 178 9.73 -2.84 2.20
N SER A 179 8.60 -3.38 2.65
CA SER A 179 7.91 -2.92 3.87
C SER A 179 8.72 -3.33 5.12
N ASP A 180 8.40 -2.75 6.27
CA ASP A 180 8.98 -3.11 7.57
C ASP A 180 10.47 -2.81 7.76
N ILE A 181 10.96 -1.76 7.14
CA ILE A 181 12.31 -1.25 7.40
C ILE A 181 12.30 -0.38 8.66
N SER A 182 13.23 -0.62 9.59
CA SER A 182 13.39 0.23 10.77
C SER A 182 14.01 1.58 10.42
N ASP A 183 13.70 2.61 11.22
CA ASP A 183 14.25 3.94 11.02
C ASP A 183 15.78 3.95 11.13
N GLU A 184 16.37 3.15 12.03
CA GLU A 184 17.82 3.03 12.19
C GLU A 184 18.48 2.42 10.94
N LYS A 185 17.83 1.39 10.35
CA LYS A 185 18.33 0.75 9.14
C LYS A 185 18.29 1.72 7.96
N ARG A 186 17.16 2.42 7.79
CA ARG A 186 16.98 3.45 6.76
C ARG A 186 18.00 4.56 6.90
N GLN A 187 18.18 5.10 8.12
CA GLN A 187 19.13 6.19 8.39
C GLN A 187 20.56 5.80 8.00
N ARG A 188 21.00 4.62 8.39
CA ARG A 188 22.31 4.07 8.03
C ARG A 188 22.48 3.99 6.51
N TRP A 189 21.49 3.52 5.78
CA TRP A 189 21.55 3.48 4.32
C TRP A 189 21.65 4.87 3.70
N GLN A 190 20.88 5.83 4.22
CA GLN A 190 20.92 7.22 3.74
C GLN A 190 22.28 7.89 3.99
N GLU A 191 22.89 7.63 5.13
CA GLU A 191 24.24 8.13 5.45
C GLU A 191 25.30 7.54 4.51
N GLN A 192 25.19 6.26 4.17
CA GLN A 192 26.15 5.58 3.28
C GLN A 192 25.99 5.97 1.81
N LEU A 193 24.77 6.16 1.34
CA LEU A 193 24.49 6.50 -0.06
C LEU A 193 24.42 8.00 -0.33
N GLY A 194 24.20 8.82 0.70
CA GLY A 194 23.96 10.26 0.55
C GLY A 194 22.65 10.59 -0.14
N LEU A 195 21.69 9.66 -0.18
CA LEU A 195 20.40 9.78 -0.88
C LEU A 195 19.23 9.64 0.07
N PRO A 196 18.11 10.38 -0.14
CA PRO A 196 16.87 10.12 0.57
C PRO A 196 16.30 8.76 0.17
N ILE A 197 15.84 8.01 1.18
CA ILE A 197 15.15 6.73 1.00
C ILE A 197 13.74 6.87 1.55
N TYR A 198 12.75 6.69 0.68
CA TYR A 198 11.32 6.77 1.00
C TYR A 198 10.75 5.38 1.26
N LEU A 199 10.06 5.24 2.38
CA LEU A 199 9.43 3.99 2.79
C LEU A 199 7.93 4.00 2.48
N GLN A 200 7.37 2.80 2.41
CA GLN A 200 5.94 2.58 2.21
C GLN A 200 5.44 1.43 3.09
N LEU A 201 4.14 1.35 3.27
CA LEU A 201 3.46 0.22 3.88
C LEU A 201 2.58 -0.45 2.83
N GLY A 202 2.76 -1.73 2.66
CA GLY A 202 1.95 -2.61 1.84
C GLY A 202 1.67 -3.89 2.58
N LEU A 203 0.60 -4.57 2.22
CA LEU A 203 0.17 -5.81 2.84
C LEU A 203 -0.23 -6.80 1.76
N LYS A 204 0.52 -7.90 1.68
CA LYS A 204 0.25 -8.97 0.72
C LYS A 204 -1.17 -9.50 0.89
N GLY A 205 -1.85 -9.79 -0.21
CA GLY A 205 -3.27 -10.18 -0.22
C GLY A 205 -4.25 -9.00 -0.19
N VAL A 206 -3.78 -7.79 0.17
CA VAL A 206 -4.58 -6.55 0.14
C VAL A 206 -4.12 -5.64 -0.99
N GLN A 207 -2.95 -5.09 -0.84
CA GLN A 207 -2.16 -4.35 -1.83
C GLN A 207 -0.71 -4.37 -1.37
N ALA A 208 0.17 -5.00 -2.12
CA ALA A 208 1.54 -5.31 -1.68
C ALA A 208 2.42 -4.07 -1.46
N SER A 209 2.01 -2.90 -1.94
CA SER A 209 2.68 -1.62 -1.70
C SER A 209 1.69 -0.46 -1.64
N VAL A 210 2.12 0.65 -1.07
CA VAL A 210 1.44 1.96 -1.09
C VAL A 210 -0.01 1.96 -0.57
N ILE A 211 -0.31 1.17 0.45
CA ILE A 211 -1.47 1.40 1.32
C ILE A 211 -1.25 2.71 2.10
N ALA A 212 -0.01 2.91 2.55
CA ALA A 212 0.47 4.16 3.10
C ALA A 212 1.92 4.40 2.68
N TRP A 213 2.37 5.66 2.63
CA TRP A 213 3.69 6.03 2.11
C TRP A 213 4.25 7.30 2.73
N GLU A 214 5.55 7.40 2.81
CA GLU A 214 6.25 8.63 3.19
C GLU A 214 6.26 9.63 2.01
N CYS A 215 6.17 10.89 2.32
CA CYS A 215 6.45 11.98 1.37
C CYS A 215 7.88 12.51 1.54
N ALA A 216 8.25 13.54 0.80
CA ALA A 216 9.56 14.20 0.91
C ALA A 216 9.92 14.67 2.34
N LYS A 217 8.93 14.86 3.23
CA LYS A 217 9.16 15.24 4.64
C LYS A 217 9.61 14.09 5.53
N ARG A 218 9.23 12.84 5.21
CA ARG A 218 9.61 11.61 5.93
C ARG A 218 9.30 11.63 7.44
N ASP A 219 8.22 12.28 7.83
CA ASP A 219 7.79 12.48 9.22
C ASP A 219 6.57 11.62 9.62
N GLY A 220 6.20 10.68 8.75
CA GLY A 220 5.10 9.74 8.89
C GLY A 220 4.60 9.29 7.52
N TYR A 221 3.64 8.37 7.54
CA TYR A 221 3.09 7.76 6.34
C TYR A 221 1.75 8.40 5.99
N HIS A 222 1.62 9.00 4.82
CA HIS A 222 0.34 9.37 4.25
C HIS A 222 -0.49 8.12 4.02
N TRP A 223 -1.75 8.16 4.42
CA TRP A 223 -2.66 7.03 4.33
C TRP A 223 -3.55 7.14 3.09
N GLY A 224 -3.70 6.06 2.34
CA GLY A 224 -4.59 5.99 1.18
C GLY A 224 -6.08 5.97 1.55
N ILE A 225 -6.53 6.96 2.32
CA ILE A 225 -7.83 7.04 2.99
C ILE A 225 -9.03 6.92 2.05
N ASN A 226 -8.88 7.25 0.79
CA ASN A 226 -9.95 7.12 -0.20
C ASN A 226 -10.35 5.68 -0.47
N TYR A 227 -9.42 4.74 -0.23
CA TYR A 227 -9.59 3.32 -0.56
C TYR A 227 -9.36 2.38 0.62
N PHE A 228 -8.64 2.85 1.63
CA PHE A 228 -8.27 2.07 2.81
C PHE A 228 -8.75 2.77 4.07
N TRP A 229 -9.83 2.27 4.65
CA TRP A 229 -10.40 2.84 5.87
C TRP A 229 -9.68 2.28 7.10
N PRO A 230 -9.00 3.12 7.89
CA PRO A 230 -8.31 2.67 9.09
C PRO A 230 -9.19 2.83 10.32
N GLU A 231 -9.13 1.86 11.21
CA GLU A 231 -9.59 1.97 12.58
C GLU A 231 -8.40 1.76 13.51
N MET A 232 -8.41 2.38 14.69
CA MET A 232 -7.41 2.15 15.72
C MET A 232 -8.01 1.34 16.86
N VAL A 233 -7.31 0.29 17.26
CA VAL A 233 -7.73 -0.58 18.37
C VAL A 233 -6.60 -0.75 19.37
N GLU A 234 -6.98 -0.94 20.62
CA GLU A 234 -6.03 -1.38 21.66
C GLU A 234 -5.54 -2.80 21.34
N ALA A 235 -4.23 -3.01 21.29
CA ALA A 235 -3.63 -4.24 20.78
C ALA A 235 -4.10 -5.52 21.51
N ASN A 236 -4.35 -5.45 22.84
CA ASN A 236 -4.72 -6.61 23.63
C ASN A 236 -6.23 -6.84 23.71
N SER A 237 -7.02 -5.78 23.95
CA SER A 237 -8.46 -5.87 24.13
C SER A 237 -9.26 -5.78 22.84
N ARG A 238 -8.61 -5.32 21.76
CA ARG A 238 -9.22 -5.02 20.45
C ARG A 238 -10.37 -3.99 20.53
N LYS A 239 -10.44 -3.22 21.62
CA LYS A 239 -11.41 -2.12 21.74
C LYS A 239 -11.00 -0.97 20.85
N LEU A 240 -11.99 -0.33 20.21
CA LEU A 240 -11.77 0.90 19.49
C LEU A 240 -11.23 1.98 20.42
N ILE A 241 -10.24 2.70 19.93
CA ILE A 241 -9.63 3.86 20.58
C ILE A 241 -9.62 5.05 19.62
N SER A 242 -9.30 6.23 20.12
CA SER A 242 -9.09 7.38 19.28
C SER A 242 -7.97 7.10 18.28
N ARG A 243 -8.12 7.57 17.05
CA ARG A 243 -7.08 7.44 16.02
C ARG A 243 -5.76 8.14 16.38
N TYR A 244 -5.80 9.04 17.36
CA TYR A 244 -4.62 9.76 17.86
C TYR A 244 -3.91 9.04 19.01
N ASP A 245 -4.51 7.97 19.54
CA ASP A 245 -3.91 7.17 20.59
C ASP A 245 -3.06 6.03 19.96
N ASN A 246 -2.07 5.58 20.74
CA ASN A 246 -1.25 4.45 20.33
C ASN A 246 -2.06 3.16 20.29
N GLY A 247 -2.10 2.53 19.14
CA GLY A 247 -2.83 1.30 18.95
C GLY A 247 -2.38 0.52 17.73
N GLN A 248 -3.12 -0.53 17.45
CA GLN A 248 -2.96 -1.35 16.26
C GLN A 248 -3.94 -0.90 15.19
N ILE A 249 -3.49 -0.84 13.94
CA ILE A 249 -4.37 -0.53 12.82
C ILE A 249 -5.17 -1.77 12.43
N VAL A 250 -6.47 -1.54 12.25
CA VAL A 250 -7.40 -2.43 11.58
C VAL A 250 -7.79 -1.78 10.26
N LEU A 251 -7.77 -2.54 9.18
CA LEU A 251 -7.91 -2.05 7.83
C LEU A 251 -9.15 -2.61 7.13
N THR A 252 -9.94 -1.73 6.50
CA THR A 252 -10.98 -2.13 5.55
C THR A 252 -10.67 -1.58 4.17
N ALA A 253 -10.56 -2.44 3.16
CA ALA A 253 -10.33 -2.05 1.78
C ALA A 253 -11.66 -1.78 1.08
N LEU A 254 -11.98 -0.50 0.82
CA LEU A 254 -13.28 -0.05 0.34
C LEU A 254 -13.56 -0.35 -1.14
N LYS A 255 -12.52 -0.57 -1.93
CA LYS A 255 -12.63 -0.85 -3.38
C LYS A 255 -11.95 -2.17 -3.74
N ARG A 256 -12.19 -3.18 -2.92
CA ARG A 256 -11.71 -4.54 -3.15
C ARG A 256 -12.93 -5.43 -3.45
N SER A 257 -13.02 -5.97 -4.67
CA SER A 257 -14.13 -6.80 -5.16
C SER A 257 -13.67 -8.15 -5.69
N SER A 258 -12.35 -8.39 -5.74
CA SER A 258 -11.80 -9.74 -5.99
C SER A 258 -11.80 -10.58 -4.71
N THR A 259 -11.76 -9.92 -3.56
CA THR A 259 -11.87 -10.52 -2.22
C THR A 259 -12.27 -9.41 -1.25
N SER A 260 -13.08 -9.70 -0.22
CA SER A 260 -13.39 -8.68 0.78
C SER A 260 -12.29 -8.63 1.85
N ILE A 261 -11.81 -7.42 2.12
CA ILE A 261 -10.90 -7.13 3.22
C ILE A 261 -11.65 -6.19 4.15
N ILE A 262 -12.29 -6.77 5.16
CA ILE A 262 -13.14 -6.03 6.11
C ILE A 262 -12.63 -6.27 7.52
N ARG A 263 -12.18 -5.19 8.18
CA ARG A 263 -11.61 -5.16 9.52
C ARG A 263 -10.43 -6.12 9.71
N LEU A 264 -9.54 -6.15 8.73
CA LEU A 264 -8.31 -6.92 8.80
C LEU A 264 -7.36 -6.33 9.85
N ILE A 265 -6.92 -7.16 10.79
CA ILE A 265 -5.89 -6.79 11.76
C ILE A 265 -4.55 -6.74 11.04
N THR A 266 -3.93 -5.56 10.99
CA THR A 266 -2.61 -5.38 10.36
C THR A 266 -1.48 -5.59 11.38
N PRO A 267 -0.24 -5.80 10.93
CA PRO A 267 0.91 -5.85 11.84
C PRO A 267 1.36 -4.48 12.37
N TRP A 268 0.75 -3.38 11.88
CA TRP A 268 1.23 -2.02 12.16
C TRP A 268 0.64 -1.46 13.44
N GLN A 269 1.53 -0.88 14.27
CA GLN A 269 1.19 -0.16 15.49
C GLN A 269 1.68 1.28 15.43
N GLY A 270 0.91 2.20 15.98
CA GLY A 270 1.22 3.62 15.97
C GLY A 270 -0.01 4.50 16.25
N TYR A 271 -0.02 5.70 15.70
CA TYR A 271 -1.12 6.64 15.84
C TYR A 271 -1.21 7.57 14.62
N PHE A 272 -2.38 8.14 14.35
CA PHE A 272 -2.53 9.17 13.36
C PHE A 272 -2.15 10.52 13.94
N MET A 273 -1.42 11.30 13.15
CA MET A 273 -0.98 12.64 13.54
C MET A 273 -2.10 13.65 13.27
N ASP A 274 -2.27 14.61 14.16
CA ASP A 274 -3.20 15.73 14.01
C ASP A 274 -2.55 16.95 13.35
N SER A 275 -1.64 16.73 12.44
CA SER A 275 -0.91 17.80 11.75
C SER A 275 -1.06 17.70 10.24
N GLU A 276 -1.35 18.83 9.60
CA GLU A 276 -1.33 18.92 8.14
C GLU A 276 0.10 18.79 7.61
N CYS A 277 0.23 18.08 6.49
CA CYS A 277 1.51 17.98 5.80
C CYS A 277 1.67 19.14 4.81
N GLN A 278 2.87 19.67 4.71
CA GLN A 278 3.23 20.68 3.71
C GLN A 278 3.63 20.10 2.35
N CYS A 279 3.39 18.81 2.11
CA CYS A 279 3.57 18.21 0.80
C CYS A 279 2.33 18.42 -0.09
N HIS A 280 2.42 18.04 -1.34
CA HIS A 280 1.31 18.19 -2.32
C HIS A 280 0.14 17.23 -2.09
N TYR A 281 0.25 16.32 -1.12
CA TYR A 281 -0.79 15.33 -0.84
C TYR A 281 -1.40 15.54 0.55
N ASN A 282 -2.68 15.91 0.56
CA ASN A 282 -3.41 16.14 1.80
C ASN A 282 -4.19 14.89 2.21
N SER A 283 -3.60 14.09 3.08
CA SER A 283 -4.25 12.93 3.72
C SER A 283 -3.76 12.77 5.16
N PRO A 284 -4.51 12.07 6.02
CA PRO A 284 -4.05 11.76 7.36
C PRO A 284 -2.70 11.05 7.33
N LYS A 285 -1.79 11.45 8.24
CA LYS A 285 -0.49 10.79 8.41
C LYS A 285 -0.52 9.84 9.59
N PHE A 286 0.03 8.67 9.37
CA PHE A 286 0.23 7.66 10.39
C PHE A 286 1.71 7.66 10.85
N LYS A 287 1.94 7.80 12.15
CA LYS A 287 3.25 7.61 12.76
C LYS A 287 3.35 6.17 13.26
N ARG A 288 4.17 5.39 12.60
CA ARG A 288 4.43 4.01 12.99
C ARG A 288 5.37 3.95 14.19
N ILE A 289 5.11 3.04 15.13
CA ILE A 289 5.94 2.79 16.30
C ILE A 289 6.61 1.41 16.19
N LYS A 290 5.92 0.45 15.56
CA LYS A 290 6.42 -0.90 15.27
C LYS A 290 5.94 -1.36 13.90
#